data_09a275ba43dd3b297553894a9291f1ca
#
_entry.id   09a275ba43dd3b297553894a9291f1ca
#
_cell.length_a   1.000
_cell.length_b   1.000
_cell.length_c   1.000
_cell.angle_alpha   90.00
_cell.angle_beta   90.00
_cell.angle_gamma   90.00
#
_symmetry.space_group_name_H-M   'P 1'
#
loop_
_entity.id
_entity.type
_entity.pdbx_description
1 polymer ?
#
loop_
_entity_poly.entity_id
_entity_poly.type
_entity_poly.pdbx_seq_one_letter_code
_entity_poly.pdbx_strand_id
1 'polypeptide(L)'
;MLEEFKKFALRGNVVDLAVGVIIGAAFGAIVSSLVGDVIMPIIGAVTGGLDFSNYYVALSSKVQGGLAYADAKKAGAVLGWGQFFTYVVNFLIVAFVLFLVIRAMNRMQHAEAKKPDEVPADVKLLSEIRDILATRPRV
;
A
#
# COMPACT_ATOMS: atom_id res chain seq x y z
N MET A 1 30.42 3.91 22.47
CA MET A 1 30.13 3.69 21.03
C MET A 1 29.36 2.38 20.79
N LEU A 2 29.92 1.23 21.13
CA LEU A 2 29.23 -0.05 20.92
C LEU A 2 27.97 -0.22 21.80
N GLU A 3 28.00 0.24 23.05
CA GLU A 3 26.85 0.18 23.94
C GLU A 3 25.74 1.14 23.54
N GLU A 4 26.08 2.31 23.02
CA GLU A 4 25.12 3.29 22.50
C GLU A 4 24.45 2.76 21.22
N PHE A 5 25.24 2.13 20.35
CA PHE A 5 24.73 1.47 19.16
C PHE A 5 23.80 0.30 19.52
N LYS A 6 24.19 -0.50 20.50
CA LYS A 6 23.38 -1.61 20.98
C LYS A 6 22.05 -1.14 21.60
N LYS A 7 22.09 -0.07 22.38
CA LYS A 7 20.88 0.57 22.93
C LYS A 7 19.98 1.15 21.85
N PHE A 8 20.58 1.74 20.82
CA PHE A 8 19.85 2.25 19.65
C PHE A 8 19.20 1.13 18.84
N ALA A 9 19.96 0.08 18.54
CA ALA A 9 19.49 -1.07 17.77
C ALA A 9 18.41 -1.89 18.49
N LEU A 10 18.47 -1.93 19.83
CA LEU A 10 17.50 -2.66 20.66
C LEU A 10 16.29 -1.80 21.09
N ARG A 11 16.23 -0.55 20.69
CA ARG A 11 15.00 0.23 20.84
C ARG A 11 13.91 -0.42 19.99
N GLY A 12 12.86 -0.89 20.62
CA GLY A 12 11.75 -1.59 19.99
C GLY A 12 11.21 -0.92 18.73
N ASN A 13 11.24 0.42 18.66
CA ASN A 13 10.80 1.19 17.50
C ASN A 13 11.61 0.90 16.22
N VAL A 14 12.91 0.65 16.31
CA VAL A 14 13.77 0.37 15.14
C VAL A 14 13.49 -1.02 14.61
N VAL A 15 13.35 -2.00 15.50
CA VAL A 15 13.03 -3.38 15.13
C VAL A 15 11.62 -3.45 14.53
N ASP A 16 10.65 -2.81 15.17
CA ASP A 16 9.26 -2.77 14.68
C ASP A 16 9.17 -2.11 13.30
N LEU A 17 9.91 -1.02 13.10
CA LEU A 17 9.99 -0.36 11.79
C LEU A 17 10.63 -1.27 10.74
N ALA A 18 11.74 -1.93 11.09
CA ALA A 18 12.43 -2.85 10.18
C ALA A 18 11.52 -4.04 9.79
N VAL A 19 10.84 -4.63 10.76
CA VAL A 19 9.86 -5.70 10.52
C VAL A 19 8.72 -5.19 9.65
N GLY A 20 8.18 -4.01 9.94
CA GLY A 20 7.12 -3.38 9.17
C GLY A 20 7.52 -3.14 7.70
N VAL A 21 8.75 -2.67 7.47
CA VAL A 21 9.30 -2.47 6.12
C VAL A 21 9.45 -3.81 5.38
N ILE A 22 9.96 -4.83 6.04
CA ILE A 22 10.16 -6.17 5.43
C ILE A 22 8.80 -6.79 5.07
N ILE A 23 7.85 -6.75 5.98
CA ILE A 23 6.49 -7.26 5.75
C ILE A 23 5.81 -6.45 4.65
N GLY A 24 5.94 -5.12 4.68
CA GLY A 24 5.40 -4.23 3.67
C GLY A 24 5.96 -4.50 2.28
N ALA A 25 7.27 -4.75 2.17
CA ALA A 25 7.91 -5.11 0.90
C ALA A 25 7.42 -6.48 0.38
N ALA A 26 7.30 -7.47 1.26
CA ALA A 26 6.78 -8.79 0.89
C ALA A 26 5.31 -8.71 0.44
N PHE A 27 4.49 -7.97 1.17
CA PHE A 27 3.10 -7.72 0.80
C PHE A 27 2.99 -6.94 -0.52
N GLY A 28 3.84 -5.93 -0.70
CA GLY A 28 3.92 -5.16 -1.94
C GLY A 28 4.24 -6.03 -3.15
N ALA A 29 5.12 -7.02 -3.01
CA ALA A 29 5.42 -7.99 -4.05
C ALA A 29 4.19 -8.83 -4.43
N ILE A 30 3.41 -9.28 -3.45
CA ILE A 30 2.16 -10.02 -3.70
C ILE A 30 1.14 -9.16 -4.44
N VAL A 31 0.96 -7.91 -4.01
CA VAL A 31 0.04 -6.96 -4.68
C VAL A 31 0.49 -6.66 -6.09
N SER A 32 1.80 -6.45 -6.31
CA SER A 32 2.36 -6.20 -7.64
C SER A 32 2.15 -7.39 -8.57
N SER A 33 2.34 -8.62 -8.08
CA SER A 33 2.05 -9.84 -8.84
C SER A 33 0.56 -9.96 -9.15
N LEU A 34 -0.31 -9.71 -8.18
CA LEU A 34 -1.76 -9.72 -8.42
C LEU A 34 -2.17 -8.74 -9.52
N VAL A 35 -1.61 -7.54 -9.49
CA VAL A 35 -1.90 -6.54 -10.53
C VAL A 35 -1.28 -6.95 -11.86
N GLY A 36 0.00 -7.27 -11.89
CA GLY A 36 0.76 -7.54 -13.12
C GLY A 36 0.40 -8.87 -13.78
N ASP A 37 0.21 -9.91 -12.98
CA ASP A 37 0.05 -11.28 -13.49
C ASP A 37 -1.41 -11.71 -13.61
N VAL A 38 -2.32 -11.05 -12.90
CA VAL A 38 -3.75 -11.42 -12.90
C VAL A 38 -4.61 -10.31 -13.49
N ILE A 39 -4.56 -9.11 -12.93
CA ILE A 39 -5.47 -8.02 -13.33
C ILE A 39 -5.09 -7.45 -14.68
N MET A 40 -3.81 -7.19 -14.92
CA MET A 40 -3.34 -6.61 -16.18
C MET A 40 -3.62 -7.47 -17.40
N PRO A 41 -3.41 -8.80 -17.36
CA PRO A 41 -3.81 -9.65 -18.49
C PRO A 41 -5.30 -9.62 -18.79
N ILE A 42 -6.15 -9.56 -17.76
CA ILE A 42 -7.61 -9.47 -17.92
C ILE A 42 -7.97 -8.14 -18.58
N ILE A 43 -7.43 -7.04 -18.09
CA ILE A 43 -7.65 -5.70 -18.67
C ILE A 43 -7.11 -5.66 -20.09
N GLY A 44 -5.92 -6.21 -20.32
CA GLY A 44 -5.29 -6.29 -21.65
C GLY A 44 -6.14 -7.07 -22.65
N ALA A 45 -6.76 -8.16 -22.22
CA ALA A 45 -7.65 -8.96 -23.07
C ALA A 45 -8.93 -8.18 -23.47
N VAL A 46 -9.42 -7.30 -22.59
CA VAL A 46 -10.64 -6.50 -22.85
C VAL A 46 -10.33 -5.25 -23.66
N THR A 47 -9.23 -4.58 -23.35
CA THR A 47 -8.87 -3.26 -23.92
C THR A 47 -7.93 -3.32 -25.11
N GLY A 48 -7.36 -4.48 -25.42
CA GLY A 48 -6.33 -4.62 -26.44
C GLY A 48 -4.92 -4.25 -25.96
N GLY A 49 -4.74 -4.05 -24.65
CA GLY A 49 -3.48 -3.71 -24.00
C GLY A 49 -3.46 -2.27 -23.45
N LEU A 50 -2.89 -2.12 -22.26
CA LEU A 50 -2.65 -0.80 -21.63
C LEU A 50 -1.16 -0.41 -21.72
N ASP A 51 -0.44 -0.98 -22.65
CA ASP A 51 0.95 -0.63 -22.88
C ASP A 51 1.02 0.49 -23.91
N PHE A 52 1.20 1.70 -23.44
CA PHE A 52 1.38 2.90 -24.27
C PHE A 52 2.86 3.26 -24.46
N SER A 53 3.78 2.39 -24.05
CA SER A 53 5.23 2.68 -24.08
C SER A 53 5.76 3.01 -25.48
N ASN A 54 5.14 2.46 -26.51
CA ASN A 54 5.52 2.72 -27.88
C ASN A 54 5.07 4.10 -28.43
N TYR A 55 4.28 4.84 -27.65
CA TYR A 55 3.99 6.24 -27.96
C TYR A 55 5.06 7.14 -27.37
N TYR A 56 5.98 7.55 -28.20
CA TYR A 56 7.09 8.43 -27.83
C TYR A 56 7.36 9.47 -28.93
N VAL A 57 8.06 10.52 -28.57
CA VAL A 57 8.54 11.53 -29.51
C VAL A 57 10.06 11.45 -29.58
N ALA A 58 10.58 11.24 -30.77
CA ALA A 58 12.01 11.25 -30.98
C ALA A 58 12.55 12.69 -30.93
N LEU A 59 13.50 12.94 -30.03
CA LEU A 59 14.17 14.23 -29.87
C LEU A 59 15.49 14.31 -30.64
N SER A 60 16.02 13.14 -31.05
CA SER A 60 17.28 13.03 -31.79
C SER A 60 17.03 12.48 -33.20
N SER A 61 17.72 13.05 -34.17
CA SER A 61 17.71 12.55 -35.55
C SER A 61 18.28 11.15 -35.70
N LYS A 62 18.99 10.64 -34.71
CA LYS A 62 19.52 9.27 -34.67
C LYS A 62 18.46 8.21 -34.45
N VAL A 63 17.29 8.58 -34.03
CA VAL A 63 16.18 7.66 -33.78
C VAL A 63 15.36 7.53 -35.05
N GLN A 64 15.37 6.34 -35.65
CA GLN A 64 14.55 6.04 -36.83
C GLN A 64 13.08 5.81 -36.37
N GLY A 65 12.16 6.24 -37.25
CA GLY A 65 10.72 6.01 -36.99
C GLY A 65 10.37 4.52 -37.06
N GLY A 66 9.42 4.10 -36.24
CA GLY A 66 8.91 2.72 -36.23
C GLY A 66 9.65 1.75 -35.29
N LEU A 67 10.65 2.22 -34.54
CA LEU A 67 11.31 1.40 -33.52
C LEU A 67 10.42 1.25 -32.28
N ALA A 68 10.52 0.10 -31.60
CA ALA A 68 9.98 -0.07 -30.28
C ALA A 68 10.65 0.92 -29.30
N TYR A 69 9.93 1.37 -28.29
CA TYR A 69 10.44 2.37 -27.32
C TYR A 69 11.79 2.00 -26.71
N ALA A 70 11.95 0.73 -26.31
CA ALA A 70 13.20 0.24 -25.74
C ALA A 70 14.39 0.38 -26.71
N ASP A 71 14.18 0.13 -27.98
CA ASP A 71 15.21 0.25 -29.01
C ASP A 71 15.46 1.72 -29.40
N ALA A 72 14.42 2.52 -29.49
CA ALA A 72 14.51 3.95 -29.73
C ALA A 72 15.30 4.67 -28.62
N LYS A 73 15.10 4.27 -27.37
CA LYS A 73 15.83 4.80 -26.20
C LYS A 73 17.33 4.49 -26.26
N LYS A 74 17.71 3.33 -26.81
CA LYS A 74 19.11 2.95 -27.03
C LYS A 74 19.74 3.72 -28.19
N ALA A 75 18.96 4.06 -29.20
CA ALA A 75 19.44 4.76 -30.38
C ALA A 75 19.71 6.25 -30.15
N GLY A 76 18.95 6.89 -29.26
CA GLY A 76 19.11 8.32 -28.97
C GLY A 76 18.12 8.86 -27.96
N ALA A 77 18.03 10.18 -27.89
CA ALA A 77 17.11 10.85 -26.97
C ALA A 77 15.66 10.74 -27.45
N VAL A 78 14.79 10.22 -26.60
CA VAL A 78 13.35 10.10 -26.86
C VAL A 78 12.56 10.60 -25.65
N LEU A 79 11.43 11.24 -25.92
CA LEU A 79 10.48 11.64 -24.90
C LEU A 79 9.42 10.54 -24.76
N GLY A 80 9.54 9.71 -23.74
CA GLY A 80 8.68 8.56 -23.51
C GLY A 80 7.40 8.90 -22.74
N TRP A 81 6.57 9.78 -23.23
CA TRP A 81 5.33 10.19 -22.57
C TRP A 81 4.34 9.01 -22.42
N GLY A 82 4.31 8.09 -23.38
CA GLY A 82 3.48 6.90 -23.31
C GLY A 82 3.92 5.93 -22.21
N GLN A 83 5.23 5.77 -22.03
CA GLN A 83 5.80 4.99 -20.93
C GLN A 83 5.44 5.61 -19.57
N PHE A 84 5.55 6.92 -19.46
CA PHE A 84 5.14 7.65 -18.26
C PHE A 84 3.65 7.43 -17.97
N PHE A 85 2.81 7.56 -18.98
CA PHE A 85 1.37 7.33 -18.84
C PHE A 85 1.06 5.89 -18.42
N THR A 86 1.76 4.90 -18.98
CA THR A 86 1.64 3.50 -18.58
C THR A 86 1.94 3.32 -17.08
N TYR A 87 3.00 3.94 -16.58
CA TYR A 87 3.31 3.90 -15.14
C TYR A 87 2.26 4.58 -14.28
N VAL A 88 1.70 5.70 -14.72
CA VAL A 88 0.61 6.38 -14.01
C VAL A 88 -0.63 5.49 -13.94
N VAL A 89 -1.01 4.85 -15.03
CA VAL A 89 -2.16 3.93 -15.08
C VAL A 89 -1.91 2.74 -14.15
N ASN A 90 -0.73 2.14 -14.21
CA ASN A 90 -0.34 1.05 -13.31
C ASN A 90 -0.43 1.46 -11.83
N PHE A 91 0.09 2.64 -11.51
CA PHE A 91 0.01 3.18 -10.16
C PHE A 91 -1.44 3.34 -9.68
N LEU A 92 -2.31 3.88 -10.52
CA LEU A 92 -3.73 4.05 -10.18
C LEU A 92 -4.43 2.70 -9.97
N ILE A 93 -4.09 1.68 -10.76
CA ILE A 93 -4.63 0.33 -10.59
C ILE A 93 -4.17 -0.27 -9.27
N VAL A 94 -2.87 -0.17 -8.95
CA VAL A 94 -2.33 -0.65 -7.67
C VAL A 94 -2.99 0.08 -6.51
N ALA A 95 -3.11 1.40 -6.59
CA ALA A 95 -3.74 2.21 -5.55
C ALA A 95 -5.21 1.82 -5.35
N PHE A 96 -5.93 1.55 -6.42
CA PHE A 96 -7.33 1.11 -6.37
C PHE A 96 -7.47 -0.29 -5.74
N VAL A 97 -6.60 -1.22 -6.11
CA VAL A 97 -6.57 -2.58 -5.52
C VAL A 97 -6.28 -2.50 -4.03
N LEU A 98 -5.26 -1.72 -3.63
CA LEU A 98 -4.93 -1.49 -2.22
C LEU A 98 -6.09 -0.85 -1.46
N PHE A 99 -6.75 0.13 -2.06
CA PHE A 99 -7.94 0.74 -1.48
C PHE A 99 -9.03 -0.28 -1.21
N LEU A 100 -9.31 -1.17 -2.16
CA LEU A 100 -10.31 -2.22 -1.98
C LEU A 100 -9.92 -3.20 -0.87
N VAL A 101 -8.64 -3.58 -0.81
CA VAL A 101 -8.12 -4.49 0.24
C VAL A 101 -8.27 -3.84 1.61
N ILE A 102 -7.84 -2.58 1.76
CA ILE A 102 -7.94 -1.85 3.02
C ILE A 102 -9.41 -1.66 3.41
N ARG A 103 -10.27 -1.34 2.45
CA ARG A 103 -11.71 -1.21 2.69
C ARG A 103 -12.33 -2.52 3.17
N ALA A 104 -11.96 -3.65 2.56
CA ALA A 104 -12.42 -4.96 2.98
C ALA A 104 -11.94 -5.30 4.39
N MET A 105 -10.68 -5.04 4.71
CA MET A 105 -10.13 -5.24 6.05
C MET A 105 -10.82 -4.37 7.09
N ASN A 106 -11.03 -3.09 6.80
CA ASN A 106 -11.72 -2.17 7.69
C ASN A 106 -13.18 -2.59 7.91
N ARG A 107 -13.82 -3.11 6.88
CA ARG A 107 -15.19 -3.62 6.98
C ARG A 107 -15.27 -4.86 7.87
N MET A 108 -14.29 -5.75 7.81
CA MET A 108 -14.19 -6.91 8.69
C MET A 108 -13.91 -6.49 10.13
N GLN A 109 -13.01 -5.54 10.37
CA GLN A 109 -12.75 -4.99 11.70
C GLN A 109 -13.96 -4.25 12.26
N HIS A 110 -14.69 -3.54 11.44
CA HIS A 110 -15.91 -2.83 11.85
C HIS A 110 -17.05 -3.80 12.21
N ALA A 111 -17.13 -4.95 11.55
CA ALA A 111 -18.06 -6.02 11.90
C ALA A 111 -17.70 -6.66 13.25
N GLU A 112 -16.41 -6.78 13.58
CA GLU A 112 -15.96 -7.23 14.91
C GLU A 112 -16.18 -6.16 15.99
N ALA A 113 -15.96 -4.87 15.68
CA ALA A 113 -16.21 -3.76 16.58
C ALA A 113 -17.71 -3.53 16.85
N LYS A 114 -18.59 -4.03 15.99
CA LYS A 114 -20.06 -4.03 16.20
C LYS A 114 -20.57 -5.19 17.02
N LYS A 115 -19.72 -6.10 17.50
CA LYS A 115 -20.12 -7.03 18.55
C LYS A 115 -20.35 -6.19 19.80
N PRO A 116 -21.62 -6.03 20.24
CA PRO A 116 -21.88 -5.25 21.40
C PRO A 116 -21.23 -5.96 22.57
N ASP A 117 -20.65 -5.27 23.48
CA ASP A 117 -20.74 -5.69 24.83
C ASP A 117 -19.54 -6.17 25.55
N GLU A 118 -18.37 -5.72 25.21
CA GLU A 118 -17.45 -5.65 26.31
C GLU A 118 -17.18 -4.17 26.59
N VAL A 119 -17.99 -3.63 27.46
CA VAL A 119 -17.63 -2.42 28.17
C VAL A 119 -16.19 -2.62 28.67
N PRO A 120 -15.23 -1.77 28.30
CA PRO A 120 -13.87 -1.94 28.78
C PRO A 120 -13.86 -2.15 30.29
N ALA A 121 -13.05 -3.07 30.78
CA ALA A 121 -12.99 -3.41 32.22
C ALA A 121 -12.82 -2.17 33.09
N ASP A 122 -12.10 -1.15 32.59
CA ASP A 122 -11.90 0.14 33.26
C ASP A 122 -13.22 0.90 33.48
N VAL A 123 -14.08 0.97 32.48
CA VAL A 123 -15.39 1.64 32.56
C VAL A 123 -16.32 0.88 33.49
N LYS A 124 -16.29 -0.44 33.47
CA LYS A 124 -17.07 -1.30 34.34
C LYS A 124 -16.66 -1.09 35.80
N LEU A 125 -15.38 -1.06 36.12
CA LEU A 125 -14.85 -0.79 37.45
C LEU A 125 -15.19 0.61 37.91
N LEU A 126 -15.10 1.61 37.06
CA LEU A 126 -15.49 2.99 37.36
C LEU A 126 -17.00 3.11 37.69
N SER A 127 -17.83 2.40 36.93
CA SER A 127 -19.27 2.34 37.17
C SER A 127 -19.60 1.67 38.52
N GLU A 128 -18.93 0.57 38.85
CA GLU A 128 -19.08 -0.12 40.14
C GLU A 128 -18.64 0.76 41.33
N ILE A 129 -17.51 1.47 41.18
CA ILE A 129 -17.02 2.42 42.20
C ILE A 129 -18.04 3.56 42.39
N ARG A 130 -18.56 4.10 41.30
CA ARG A 130 -19.58 5.15 41.33
C ARG A 130 -20.84 4.69 42.09
N ASP A 131 -21.31 3.49 41.79
CA ASP A 131 -22.51 2.92 42.40
C ASP A 131 -22.31 2.66 43.90
N ILE A 132 -21.14 2.17 44.30
CA ILE A 132 -20.79 1.97 45.72
C ILE A 132 -20.75 3.30 46.46
N LEU A 133 -20.16 4.34 45.87
CA LEU A 133 -20.10 5.67 46.44
C LEU A 133 -21.48 6.34 46.54
N ALA A 134 -22.36 6.09 45.57
CA ALA A 134 -23.73 6.61 45.55
C ALA A 134 -24.62 5.94 46.58
N THR A 135 -24.36 4.67 46.89
CA THR A 135 -25.14 3.89 47.90
C THR A 135 -24.55 3.94 49.28
N ARG A 136 -23.35 4.53 49.46
CA ARG A 136 -22.72 4.66 50.78
C ARG A 136 -23.49 5.64 51.65
N PRO A 137 -23.93 5.23 52.86
CA PRO A 137 -24.60 6.16 53.71
C PRO A 137 -23.69 7.30 54.14
N ARG A 138 -24.15 8.50 53.98
CA ARG A 138 -23.48 9.68 54.54
C ARG A 138 -23.56 9.60 56.06
N VAL A 139 -22.41 9.45 56.66
CA VAL A 139 -22.27 9.58 58.11
C VAL A 139 -22.12 11.04 58.48
#